data_0c6f75149827812aa14d945b4cd4a33d
#
_entry.id   0c6f75149827812aa14d945b4cd4a33d
#
_cell.length_a   1.000
_cell.length_b   1.000
_cell.length_c   1.000
_cell.angle_alpha   90.00
_cell.angle_beta   90.00
_cell.angle_gamma   90.00
#
_symmetry.space_group_name_H-M   'P 1'
#
loop_
_entity.id
_entity.type
_entity.pdbx_description
1 polymer ?
#
loop_
_entity_poly.entity_id
_entity_poly.type
_entity_poly.pdbx_seq_one_letter_code
_entity_poly.pdbx_strand_id
1 'polypeptide(L)'
;RTGIESKLIILEPEGRNTCPATTLAVALSLDKNKDDNFIVMPSDHYISMNKRFYDSCKLISKQIEKNHLLLFGVNPDFPSSQFGYILASKGGSVVEIEKFVEKPKFEKAKSLFEQENVFWNAGIFAFKGDWFIKEIKRKNKSLLEKVLKSISLGEYQGNVFMPHSDSFKQIEDISIDKAVVERSKKVLMTELKAGWLDLGSWTALTAFHTDPSSSFSLSQRSSESRIERPWGFFDVLMQSSSSKVKLIEVKAGQKLSLQQHKYRSETWHVIKGKAKVTRGKEKFTLELGDSVIIEKNQIHSLENSEDAPLQIIEIQTGEYLGEDDIVRIEDIYGRAGLH
;
A
#
# COMPACT_ATOMS: atom_id res chain seq x y z
N ARG A 1 -4.07 16.65 2.23
CA ARG A 1 -5.15 16.79 3.23
C ARG A 1 -6.47 16.67 2.49
N THR A 2 -7.32 15.73 2.91
CA THR A 2 -8.60 15.41 2.22
C THR A 2 -9.71 16.43 2.48
N GLY A 3 -9.54 17.35 3.44
CA GLY A 3 -10.60 18.27 3.92
C GLY A 3 -11.69 17.58 4.74
N ILE A 4 -11.57 16.27 4.99
CA ILE A 4 -12.52 15.52 5.83
C ILE A 4 -11.99 15.50 7.26
N GLU A 5 -12.80 15.97 8.21
CA GLU A 5 -12.51 15.83 9.63
C GLU A 5 -12.88 14.44 10.11
N SER A 6 -11.92 13.76 10.75
CA SER A 6 -12.17 12.46 11.38
C SER A 6 -12.98 12.64 12.65
N LYS A 7 -14.09 11.90 12.79
CA LYS A 7 -14.88 11.86 14.03
C LYS A 7 -14.11 11.21 15.18
N LEU A 8 -13.28 10.25 14.87
CA LEU A 8 -12.45 9.49 15.79
C LEU A 8 -11.16 9.05 15.09
N ILE A 9 -10.04 9.24 15.76
CA ILE A 9 -8.73 8.71 15.39
C ILE A 9 -8.36 7.69 16.45
N ILE A 10 -7.93 6.50 16.05
CA ILE A 10 -7.50 5.44 16.97
C ILE A 10 -6.02 5.21 16.75
N LEU A 11 -5.22 5.35 17.82
CA LEU A 11 -3.78 5.13 17.78
C LEU A 11 -3.43 3.84 18.50
N GLU A 12 -3.25 2.77 17.73
CA GLU A 12 -2.78 1.49 18.27
C GLU A 12 -1.35 1.62 18.78
N PRO A 13 -1.01 1.06 19.97
CA PRO A 13 0.36 1.13 20.53
C PRO A 13 1.36 0.30 19.71
N GLU A 14 0.88 -0.71 18.98
CA GLU A 14 1.63 -1.51 18.01
C GLU A 14 0.67 -2.14 17.00
N GLY A 15 1.14 -2.48 15.80
CA GLY A 15 0.32 -3.18 14.80
C GLY A 15 0.00 -4.61 15.21
N ARG A 16 -1.28 -4.99 15.17
CA ARG A 16 -1.80 -6.35 15.40
C ARG A 16 -2.66 -6.84 14.24
N ASN A 17 -2.36 -6.35 13.04
CA ASN A 17 -3.07 -6.66 11.81
C ASN A 17 -4.52 -6.13 11.78
N THR A 18 -5.25 -6.41 10.71
CA THR A 18 -6.53 -5.75 10.37
C THR A 18 -7.71 -6.19 11.23
N CYS A 19 -7.74 -7.40 11.77
CA CYS A 19 -8.88 -7.86 12.58
C CYS A 19 -8.98 -7.15 13.94
N PRO A 20 -7.91 -7.02 14.75
CA PRO A 20 -7.94 -6.22 15.98
C PRO A 20 -8.29 -4.76 15.73
N ALA A 21 -7.65 -4.11 14.74
CA ALA A 21 -7.91 -2.72 14.37
C ALA A 21 -9.39 -2.48 14.03
N THR A 22 -9.95 -3.34 13.16
CA THR A 22 -11.37 -3.27 12.78
C THR A 22 -12.29 -3.53 13.98
N THR A 23 -12.00 -4.55 14.81
CA THR A 23 -12.82 -4.87 15.99
C THR A 23 -12.84 -3.72 16.98
N LEU A 24 -11.69 -3.09 17.20
CA LEU A 24 -11.55 -1.91 18.06
C LEU A 24 -12.40 -0.73 17.56
N ALA A 25 -12.27 -0.40 16.27
CA ALA A 25 -13.01 0.69 15.64
C ALA A 25 -14.53 0.46 15.69
N VAL A 26 -14.97 -0.76 15.37
CA VAL A 26 -16.39 -1.13 15.41
C VAL A 26 -16.93 -1.08 16.84
N ALA A 27 -16.23 -1.63 17.83
CA ALA A 27 -16.66 -1.62 19.21
C ALA A 27 -16.82 -0.20 19.77
N LEU A 28 -15.86 0.70 19.49
CA LEU A 28 -15.93 2.10 19.89
C LEU A 28 -17.06 2.89 19.20
N SER A 29 -17.39 2.55 17.96
CA SER A 29 -18.49 3.19 17.24
C SER A 29 -19.86 2.71 17.75
N LEU A 30 -20.01 1.42 18.00
CA LEU A 30 -21.28 0.83 18.49
C LEU A 30 -21.65 1.27 19.90
N ASP A 31 -20.69 1.71 20.71
CA ASP A 31 -20.95 2.32 22.01
C ASP A 31 -21.79 3.61 21.86
N LYS A 32 -21.62 4.31 20.74
CA LYS A 32 -22.36 5.54 20.41
C LYS A 32 -23.61 5.31 19.59
N ASN A 33 -23.61 4.34 18.68
CA ASN A 33 -24.74 4.01 17.79
C ASN A 33 -24.75 2.53 17.42
N LYS A 34 -25.75 1.79 17.93
CA LYS A 34 -25.84 0.32 17.80
C LYS A 34 -26.15 -0.20 16.40
N ASP A 35 -26.63 0.65 15.49
CA ASP A 35 -27.07 0.25 14.14
C ASP A 35 -26.13 0.68 13.02
N ASP A 36 -24.90 1.09 13.35
CA ASP A 36 -23.95 1.55 12.34
C ASP A 36 -23.55 0.44 11.36
N ASN A 37 -23.53 0.81 10.07
CA ASN A 37 -22.95 0.05 8.99
C ASN A 37 -21.53 0.53 8.73
N PHE A 38 -20.63 -0.40 8.42
CA PHE A 38 -19.22 -0.13 8.23
C PHE A 38 -18.77 -0.49 6.82
N ILE A 39 -17.94 0.38 6.26
CA ILE A 39 -17.06 0.07 5.13
C ILE A 39 -15.63 0.28 5.63
N VAL A 40 -14.86 -0.78 5.66
CA VAL A 40 -13.44 -0.78 6.06
C VAL A 40 -12.60 -0.78 4.80
N MET A 41 -11.67 0.16 4.71
CA MET A 41 -10.83 0.36 3.53
C MET A 41 -9.38 0.55 3.94
N PRO A 42 -8.39 -0.01 3.21
CA PRO A 42 -6.99 0.32 3.38
C PRO A 42 -6.73 1.81 3.05
N SER A 43 -5.75 2.40 3.70
CA SER A 43 -5.37 3.81 3.47
C SER A 43 -4.32 3.99 2.38
N ASP A 44 -3.67 2.90 1.97
CA ASP A 44 -2.57 2.82 1.01
C ASP A 44 -2.99 2.27 -0.37
N HIS A 45 -4.28 2.09 -0.58
CA HIS A 45 -4.82 1.72 -1.88
C HIS A 45 -5.30 2.94 -2.66
N TYR A 46 -5.02 2.95 -3.96
CA TYR A 46 -5.67 3.87 -4.89
C TYR A 46 -6.99 3.29 -5.38
N ILE A 47 -8.04 4.09 -5.32
CA ILE A 47 -9.35 3.75 -5.87
C ILE A 47 -9.86 4.95 -6.66
N SER A 48 -10.22 4.73 -7.92
CA SER A 48 -10.85 5.75 -8.74
C SER A 48 -12.26 6.05 -8.21
N MET A 49 -12.43 7.20 -7.54
CA MET A 49 -13.68 7.64 -6.92
C MET A 49 -14.67 8.15 -7.98
N ASN A 50 -15.03 7.27 -8.90
CA ASN A 50 -15.96 7.55 -9.99
C ASN A 50 -17.37 7.01 -9.69
N LYS A 51 -18.32 7.27 -10.62
CA LYS A 51 -19.70 6.82 -10.49
C LYS A 51 -19.81 5.29 -10.23
N ARG A 52 -18.94 4.48 -10.84
CA ARG A 52 -18.96 3.03 -10.70
C ARG A 52 -18.62 2.57 -9.28
N PHE A 53 -17.67 3.27 -8.62
CA PHE A 53 -17.38 3.03 -7.21
C PHE A 53 -18.60 3.32 -6.32
N TYR A 54 -19.23 4.48 -6.50
CA TYR A 54 -20.43 4.84 -5.73
C TYR A 54 -21.61 3.90 -5.98
N ASP A 55 -21.78 3.42 -7.22
CA ASP A 55 -22.81 2.44 -7.55
C ASP A 55 -22.55 1.09 -6.85
N SER A 56 -21.30 0.65 -6.77
CA SER A 56 -20.89 -0.54 -6.00
C SER A 56 -21.18 -0.36 -4.51
N CYS A 57 -20.88 0.80 -3.93
CA CYS A 57 -21.22 1.10 -2.53
C CYS A 57 -22.72 1.07 -2.26
N LYS A 58 -23.55 1.58 -3.19
CA LYS A 58 -25.01 1.52 -3.09
C LYS A 58 -25.57 0.08 -3.17
N LEU A 59 -24.97 -0.77 -4.00
CA LEU A 59 -25.35 -2.19 -4.06
C LEU A 59 -25.05 -2.88 -2.74
N ILE A 60 -23.90 -2.61 -2.16
CA ILE A 60 -23.46 -3.18 -0.88
C ILE A 60 -24.35 -2.72 0.27
N SER A 61 -24.70 -1.44 0.37
CA SER A 61 -25.51 -0.90 1.47
C SER A 61 -26.84 -1.65 1.65
N LYS A 62 -27.49 -2.06 0.55
CA LYS A 62 -28.71 -2.84 0.57
C LYS A 62 -28.53 -4.28 1.09
N GLN A 63 -27.32 -4.83 0.99
CA GLN A 63 -27.00 -6.19 1.43
C GLN A 63 -26.49 -6.26 2.86
N ILE A 64 -25.85 -5.21 3.35
CA ILE A 64 -25.35 -5.11 4.72
C ILE A 64 -26.45 -5.34 5.74
N GLU A 65 -27.64 -4.81 5.49
CA GLU A 65 -28.79 -4.96 6.37
C GLU A 65 -29.25 -6.43 6.55
N LYS A 66 -28.83 -7.33 5.65
CA LYS A 66 -29.14 -8.77 5.72
C LYS A 66 -28.12 -9.56 6.56
N ASN A 67 -27.26 -8.89 7.30
CA ASN A 67 -26.22 -9.51 8.13
C ASN A 67 -25.24 -10.39 7.36
N HIS A 68 -24.73 -9.87 6.23
CA HIS A 68 -23.68 -10.50 5.45
C HIS A 68 -22.37 -9.73 5.58
N LEU A 69 -21.27 -10.46 5.46
CA LEU A 69 -19.97 -9.88 5.15
C LEU A 69 -19.87 -9.73 3.63
N LEU A 70 -19.52 -8.56 3.15
CA LEU A 70 -19.34 -8.26 1.74
C LEU A 70 -17.89 -7.86 1.47
N LEU A 71 -17.34 -8.38 0.39
CA LEU A 71 -16.02 -8.07 -0.14
C LEU A 71 -16.15 -7.35 -1.49
N PHE A 72 -15.12 -6.59 -1.81
CA PHE A 72 -14.91 -6.08 -3.16
C PHE A 72 -13.85 -6.92 -3.88
N GLY A 73 -14.23 -7.48 -5.02
CA GLY A 73 -13.34 -8.25 -5.89
C GLY A 73 -12.87 -7.41 -7.07
N VAL A 74 -11.61 -7.55 -7.43
CA VAL A 74 -10.99 -6.91 -8.60
C VAL A 74 -10.58 -7.98 -9.58
N ASN A 75 -10.83 -7.77 -10.88
CA ASN A 75 -10.37 -8.69 -11.91
C ASN A 75 -8.84 -8.75 -11.91
N PRO A 76 -8.23 -9.93 -11.79
CA PRO A 76 -6.79 -10.07 -11.83
C PRO A 76 -6.26 -9.83 -13.25
N ASP A 77 -5.16 -9.07 -13.36
CA ASP A 77 -4.47 -8.81 -14.62
C ASP A 77 -3.26 -9.74 -14.82
N PHE A 78 -2.77 -10.34 -13.73
CA PHE A 78 -1.63 -11.27 -13.72
C PHE A 78 -1.71 -12.19 -12.48
N PRO A 79 -1.01 -13.34 -12.48
CA PRO A 79 -0.93 -14.16 -11.26
C PRO A 79 -0.04 -13.49 -10.21
N SER A 80 -0.57 -13.31 -8.98
CA SER A 80 0.15 -12.67 -7.87
C SER A 80 0.04 -13.47 -6.59
N SER A 81 1.15 -13.64 -5.87
CA SER A 81 1.17 -14.20 -4.52
C SER A 81 0.94 -13.15 -3.41
N GLN A 82 0.78 -11.88 -3.79
CA GLN A 82 0.61 -10.78 -2.83
C GLN A 82 -0.85 -10.56 -2.41
N PHE A 83 -1.80 -11.04 -3.21
CA PHE A 83 -3.24 -10.80 -3.00
C PHE A 83 -3.99 -12.07 -2.57
N GLY A 84 -5.08 -11.88 -1.82
CA GLY A 84 -6.07 -12.92 -1.60
C GLY A 84 -6.90 -13.14 -2.87
N TYR A 85 -7.28 -14.37 -3.15
CA TYR A 85 -8.12 -14.76 -4.29
C TYR A 85 -9.52 -15.16 -3.83
N ILE A 86 -10.51 -14.66 -4.55
CA ILE A 86 -11.92 -14.95 -4.38
C ILE A 86 -12.40 -15.76 -5.57
N LEU A 87 -12.88 -16.97 -5.34
CA LEU A 87 -13.67 -17.73 -6.33
C LEU A 87 -15.13 -17.44 -6.07
N ALA A 88 -15.79 -16.82 -7.01
CA ALA A 88 -17.18 -16.37 -6.88
C ALA A 88 -18.13 -17.23 -7.71
N SER A 89 -19.35 -17.37 -7.24
CA SER A 89 -20.43 -18.02 -8.02
C SER A 89 -20.78 -17.20 -9.26
N LYS A 90 -21.27 -17.87 -10.29
CA LYS A 90 -21.64 -17.20 -11.55
C LYS A 90 -22.93 -16.38 -11.39
N GLY A 91 -22.94 -15.20 -12.02
CA GLY A 91 -24.13 -14.37 -12.25
C GLY A 91 -24.47 -13.38 -11.14
N GLY A 92 -25.02 -12.24 -11.55
CA GLY A 92 -25.46 -11.18 -10.62
C GLY A 92 -24.42 -10.12 -10.31
N SER A 93 -24.88 -9.00 -9.74
CA SER A 93 -24.00 -7.90 -9.32
C SER A 93 -23.44 -8.10 -7.91
N VAL A 94 -24.08 -8.96 -7.11
CA VAL A 94 -23.61 -9.41 -5.80
C VAL A 94 -23.78 -10.92 -5.77
N VAL A 95 -22.73 -11.66 -5.53
CA VAL A 95 -22.64 -13.11 -5.61
C VAL A 95 -22.04 -13.72 -4.35
N GLU A 96 -22.34 -14.99 -4.09
CA GLU A 96 -21.70 -15.74 -3.00
C GLU A 96 -20.26 -16.08 -3.36
N ILE A 97 -19.39 -16.12 -2.36
CA ILE A 97 -18.02 -16.59 -2.48
C ILE A 97 -18.02 -18.11 -2.25
N GLU A 98 -17.55 -18.87 -3.24
CA GLU A 98 -17.39 -20.32 -3.14
C GLU A 98 -16.13 -20.68 -2.35
N LYS A 99 -15.05 -19.90 -2.56
CA LYS A 99 -13.78 -20.13 -1.91
C LYS A 99 -12.99 -18.83 -1.78
N PHE A 100 -12.29 -18.70 -0.67
CA PHE A 100 -11.30 -17.67 -0.44
C PHE A 100 -9.92 -18.30 -0.21
N VAL A 101 -8.86 -17.72 -0.78
CA VAL A 101 -7.49 -18.21 -0.66
C VAL A 101 -6.58 -17.02 -0.39
N GLU A 102 -6.12 -16.87 0.85
CA GLU A 102 -5.24 -15.77 1.25
C GLU A 102 -3.82 -16.00 0.75
N LYS A 103 -3.29 -15.06 -0.03
CA LYS A 103 -1.89 -14.97 -0.48
C LYS A 103 -1.28 -16.33 -0.84
N PRO A 104 -1.81 -17.00 -1.90
CA PRO A 104 -1.34 -18.33 -2.28
C PRO A 104 0.11 -18.30 -2.75
N LYS A 105 0.81 -19.43 -2.71
CA LYS A 105 2.09 -19.60 -3.39
C LYS A 105 1.91 -19.37 -4.89
N PHE A 106 2.96 -18.89 -5.56
CA PHE A 106 2.91 -18.46 -6.96
C PHE A 106 2.30 -19.50 -7.92
N GLU A 107 2.66 -20.77 -7.81
CA GLU A 107 2.09 -21.84 -8.64
C GLU A 107 0.57 -21.99 -8.45
N LYS A 108 0.11 -21.83 -7.22
CA LYS A 108 -1.33 -21.84 -6.91
C LYS A 108 -2.00 -20.58 -7.43
N ALA A 109 -1.36 -19.41 -7.31
CA ALA A 109 -1.85 -18.15 -7.86
C ALA A 109 -2.04 -18.24 -9.37
N LYS A 110 -1.07 -18.84 -10.08
CA LYS A 110 -1.16 -19.09 -11.52
C LYS A 110 -2.34 -19.99 -11.88
N SER A 111 -2.50 -21.11 -11.18
CA SER A 111 -3.65 -22.01 -11.37
C SER A 111 -5.01 -21.37 -11.05
N LEU A 112 -5.05 -20.39 -10.15
CA LEU A 112 -6.27 -19.64 -9.84
C LEU A 112 -6.57 -18.61 -10.93
N PHE A 113 -5.54 -17.89 -11.40
CA PHE A 113 -5.65 -16.89 -12.44
C PHE A 113 -6.24 -17.44 -13.76
N GLU A 114 -5.98 -18.70 -14.06
CA GLU A 114 -6.49 -19.40 -15.27
C GLU A 114 -7.98 -19.80 -15.15
N GLN A 115 -8.61 -19.63 -13.99
CA GLN A 115 -10.01 -20.02 -13.75
C GLN A 115 -10.96 -18.86 -14.04
N GLU A 116 -12.19 -19.18 -14.45
CA GLU A 116 -13.25 -18.18 -14.56
C GLU A 116 -13.79 -17.77 -13.18
N ASN A 117 -14.36 -16.57 -13.09
CA ASN A 117 -14.96 -16.00 -11.88
C ASN A 117 -14.02 -15.90 -10.68
N VAL A 118 -12.74 -15.70 -10.96
CA VAL A 118 -11.71 -15.46 -9.97
C VAL A 118 -11.40 -13.96 -9.90
N PHE A 119 -11.32 -13.45 -8.68
CA PHE A 119 -11.04 -12.04 -8.39
C PHE A 119 -9.93 -11.94 -7.34
N TRP A 120 -9.17 -10.84 -7.36
CA TRP A 120 -8.38 -10.46 -6.20
C TRP A 120 -9.28 -9.83 -5.14
N ASN A 121 -8.98 -10.09 -3.88
CA ASN A 121 -9.58 -9.37 -2.77
C ASN A 121 -9.00 -7.95 -2.70
N ALA A 122 -9.85 -6.94 -2.86
CA ALA A 122 -9.43 -5.53 -2.77
C ALA A 122 -9.10 -5.08 -1.33
N GLY A 123 -9.25 -5.94 -0.32
CA GLY A 123 -9.06 -5.56 1.08
C GLY A 123 -10.14 -4.59 1.60
N ILE A 124 -11.24 -4.45 0.88
CA ILE A 124 -12.38 -3.61 1.27
C ILE A 124 -13.49 -4.51 1.78
N PHE A 125 -13.95 -4.26 3.00
CA PHE A 125 -14.98 -5.04 3.68
C PHE A 125 -16.17 -4.17 4.04
N ALA A 126 -17.38 -4.71 3.89
CA ALA A 126 -18.59 -4.02 4.33
C ALA A 126 -19.49 -4.96 5.14
N PHE A 127 -20.03 -4.47 6.26
CA PHE A 127 -20.83 -5.26 7.18
C PHE A 127 -21.62 -4.38 8.17
N LYS A 128 -22.62 -4.96 8.82
CA LYS A 128 -23.29 -4.35 9.97
C LYS A 128 -22.45 -4.56 11.23
N GLY A 129 -22.25 -3.51 12.02
CA GLY A 129 -21.32 -3.54 13.16
C GLY A 129 -21.71 -4.57 14.23
N ASP A 130 -22.99 -4.63 14.60
CA ASP A 130 -23.47 -5.60 15.61
C ASP A 130 -23.32 -7.06 15.14
N TRP A 131 -23.54 -7.32 13.84
CA TRP A 131 -23.28 -8.63 13.25
C TRP A 131 -21.80 -8.99 13.31
N PHE A 132 -20.91 -8.04 12.98
CA PHE A 132 -19.46 -8.26 12.99
C PHE A 132 -18.96 -8.62 14.41
N ILE A 133 -19.39 -7.89 15.44
CA ILE A 133 -19.01 -8.19 16.83
C ILE A 133 -19.54 -9.58 17.26
N LYS A 134 -20.75 -9.97 16.84
CA LYS A 134 -21.26 -11.31 17.09
C LYS A 134 -20.42 -12.39 16.42
N GLU A 135 -19.98 -12.17 15.17
CA GLU A 135 -19.11 -13.09 14.45
C GLU A 135 -17.72 -13.20 15.11
N ILE A 136 -17.12 -12.09 15.53
CA ILE A 136 -15.85 -12.11 16.27
C ILE A 136 -16.04 -12.87 17.59
N LYS A 137 -17.09 -12.60 18.34
CA LYS A 137 -17.40 -13.32 19.59
C LYS A 137 -17.53 -14.84 19.38
N ARG A 138 -18.17 -15.25 18.27
CA ARG A 138 -18.37 -16.66 17.92
C ARG A 138 -17.10 -17.36 17.47
N LYS A 139 -16.21 -16.68 16.73
CA LYS A 139 -15.03 -17.26 16.09
C LYS A 139 -13.74 -17.10 16.90
N ASN A 140 -13.62 -15.98 17.60
CA ASN A 140 -12.46 -15.64 18.41
C ASN A 140 -12.87 -14.78 19.63
N LYS A 141 -13.53 -15.43 20.60
CA LYS A 141 -14.01 -14.79 21.82
C LYS A 141 -12.88 -14.12 22.60
N SER A 142 -11.71 -14.75 22.67
CA SER A 142 -10.54 -14.21 23.36
C SER A 142 -10.05 -12.89 22.75
N LEU A 143 -10.06 -12.76 21.42
CA LEU A 143 -9.71 -11.51 20.74
C LEU A 143 -10.67 -10.39 21.17
N LEU A 144 -11.98 -10.65 21.12
CA LEU A 144 -12.99 -9.66 21.51
C LEU A 144 -12.80 -9.21 22.96
N GLU A 145 -12.64 -10.14 23.90
CA GLU A 145 -12.46 -9.85 25.32
C GLU A 145 -11.23 -8.95 25.57
N LYS A 146 -10.10 -9.24 24.90
CA LYS A 146 -8.89 -8.44 25.01
C LYS A 146 -9.06 -7.04 24.39
N VAL A 147 -9.74 -6.94 23.22
CA VAL A 147 -10.07 -5.65 22.61
C VAL A 147 -10.94 -4.83 23.55
N LEU A 148 -12.03 -5.40 24.09
CA LEU A 148 -12.90 -4.69 25.04
C LEU A 148 -12.17 -4.27 26.31
N LYS A 149 -11.26 -5.10 26.82
CA LYS A 149 -10.40 -4.75 27.94
C LYS A 149 -9.47 -3.58 27.60
N SER A 150 -8.87 -3.57 26.40
CA SER A 150 -8.02 -2.46 25.96
C SER A 150 -8.79 -1.15 25.79
N ILE A 151 -10.09 -1.24 25.42
CA ILE A 151 -10.99 -0.09 25.36
C ILE A 151 -11.30 0.44 26.77
N SER A 152 -11.73 -0.45 27.68
CA SER A 152 -12.16 -0.04 29.04
C SER A 152 -11.06 0.62 29.88
N LEU A 153 -9.80 0.37 29.56
CA LEU A 153 -8.61 0.94 30.20
C LEU A 153 -7.90 1.99 29.34
N GLY A 154 -8.42 2.28 28.15
CA GLY A 154 -7.87 3.25 27.20
C GLY A 154 -8.30 4.69 27.53
N GLU A 155 -7.69 5.63 26.84
CA GLU A 155 -7.85 7.07 27.12
C GLU A 155 -8.21 7.86 25.85
N TYR A 156 -8.98 8.93 26.04
CA TYR A 156 -9.30 9.91 25.01
C TYR A 156 -8.49 11.19 25.17
N GLN A 157 -7.93 11.70 24.07
CA GLN A 157 -7.37 13.04 23.95
C GLN A 157 -8.08 13.76 22.80
N GLY A 158 -9.12 14.53 23.11
CA GLY A 158 -9.99 15.12 22.10
C GLY A 158 -10.72 14.05 21.28
N ASN A 159 -10.51 14.03 19.97
CA ASN A 159 -11.06 13.01 19.07
C ASN A 159 -10.09 11.82 18.84
N VAL A 160 -8.98 11.76 19.56
CA VAL A 160 -8.02 10.65 19.50
C VAL A 160 -8.29 9.69 20.65
N PHE A 161 -8.41 8.40 20.35
CA PHE A 161 -8.50 7.32 21.33
C PHE A 161 -7.21 6.49 21.31
N MET A 162 -6.65 6.24 22.47
CA MET A 162 -5.48 5.38 22.69
C MET A 162 -5.91 4.16 23.53
N PRO A 163 -5.94 2.95 22.97
CA PRO A 163 -6.23 1.75 23.74
C PRO A 163 -5.11 1.46 24.75
N HIS A 164 -5.45 0.85 25.87
CA HIS A 164 -4.46 0.49 26.89
C HIS A 164 -3.39 -0.46 26.33
N SER A 165 -2.13 -0.01 26.37
CA SER A 165 -1.00 -0.64 25.68
C SER A 165 -0.80 -2.10 26.05
N ASP A 166 -0.72 -2.43 27.36
CA ASP A 166 -0.40 -3.79 27.81
C ASP A 166 -1.54 -4.79 27.50
N SER A 167 -2.79 -4.33 27.54
CA SER A 167 -3.92 -5.17 27.16
C SER A 167 -3.99 -5.37 25.66
N PHE A 168 -3.66 -4.35 24.86
CA PHE A 168 -3.66 -4.41 23.41
C PHE A 168 -2.55 -5.33 22.87
N LYS A 169 -1.35 -5.27 23.43
CA LYS A 169 -0.21 -6.16 23.09
C LYS A 169 -0.48 -7.65 23.28
N GLN A 170 -1.48 -8.00 24.09
CA GLN A 170 -1.88 -9.40 24.29
C GLN A 170 -2.83 -9.93 23.21
N ILE A 171 -3.32 -9.06 22.30
CA ILE A 171 -4.22 -9.46 21.22
C ILE A 171 -3.42 -10.22 20.16
N GLU A 172 -4.03 -11.27 19.60
CA GLU A 172 -3.46 -12.05 18.52
C GLU A 172 -3.26 -11.19 17.26
N ASP A 173 -2.08 -11.33 16.62
CA ASP A 173 -1.81 -10.72 15.31
C ASP A 173 -2.49 -11.55 14.23
N ILE A 174 -3.65 -11.09 13.74
CA ILE A 174 -4.45 -11.81 12.77
C ILE A 174 -5.21 -10.85 11.83
N SER A 175 -5.20 -11.16 10.52
CA SER A 175 -6.00 -10.40 9.55
C SER A 175 -7.49 -10.73 9.64
N ILE A 176 -8.33 -9.79 9.19
CA ILE A 176 -9.78 -10.00 9.06
C ILE A 176 -10.09 -11.15 8.10
N ASP A 177 -9.26 -11.34 7.07
CA ASP A 177 -9.37 -12.42 6.09
C ASP A 177 -9.32 -13.78 6.77
N LYS A 178 -8.29 -14.02 7.58
CA LYS A 178 -8.10 -15.28 8.32
C LYS A 178 -9.08 -15.45 9.48
N ALA A 179 -9.37 -14.36 10.20
CA ALA A 179 -10.23 -14.43 11.37
C ALA A 179 -11.71 -14.60 11.02
N VAL A 180 -12.17 -13.96 9.95
CA VAL A 180 -13.59 -13.86 9.60
C VAL A 180 -13.90 -14.45 8.24
N VAL A 181 -13.24 -14.00 7.15
CA VAL A 181 -13.60 -14.37 5.77
C VAL A 181 -13.47 -15.87 5.55
N GLU A 182 -12.30 -16.46 5.76
CA GLU A 182 -12.05 -17.90 5.56
C GLU A 182 -12.95 -18.80 6.42
N ARG A 183 -13.44 -18.27 7.55
CA ARG A 183 -14.24 -19.03 8.52
C ARG A 183 -15.75 -18.76 8.42
N SER A 184 -16.19 -17.93 7.48
CA SER A 184 -17.58 -17.54 7.32
C SER A 184 -18.27 -18.35 6.23
N LYS A 185 -19.48 -18.83 6.52
CA LYS A 185 -20.27 -19.66 5.58
C LYS A 185 -21.02 -18.84 4.52
N LYS A 186 -21.25 -17.55 4.76
CA LYS A 186 -22.02 -16.66 3.88
C LYS A 186 -21.25 -15.36 3.74
N VAL A 187 -20.35 -15.34 2.79
CA VAL A 187 -19.63 -14.15 2.37
C VAL A 187 -20.06 -13.82 0.95
N LEU A 188 -20.43 -12.59 0.74
CA LEU A 188 -20.82 -12.09 -0.57
C LEU A 188 -19.69 -11.22 -1.13
N MET A 189 -19.64 -11.09 -2.44
CA MET A 189 -18.78 -10.13 -3.09
C MET A 189 -19.52 -9.34 -4.15
N THR A 190 -19.02 -8.16 -4.45
CA THR A 190 -19.32 -7.38 -5.65
C THR A 190 -18.04 -7.05 -6.38
N GLU A 191 -18.10 -7.01 -7.70
CA GLU A 191 -16.98 -6.57 -8.51
C GLU A 191 -16.75 -5.07 -8.33
N LEU A 192 -15.53 -4.67 -8.02
CA LEU A 192 -15.10 -3.29 -8.00
C LEU A 192 -14.75 -2.83 -9.42
N LYS A 193 -15.72 -2.25 -10.12
CA LYS A 193 -15.57 -1.72 -11.49
C LYS A 193 -14.93 -0.33 -11.53
N ALA A 194 -14.15 0.01 -10.52
CA ALA A 194 -13.35 1.22 -10.46
C ALA A 194 -11.87 0.85 -10.62
N GLY A 195 -11.06 1.78 -11.13
CA GLY A 195 -9.61 1.58 -11.12
C GLY A 195 -9.16 1.38 -9.68
N TRP A 196 -8.48 0.27 -9.42
CA TRP A 196 -7.95 -0.10 -8.11
C TRP A 196 -6.49 -0.53 -8.24
N LEU A 197 -5.68 -0.07 -7.31
CA LEU A 197 -4.27 -0.42 -7.19
C LEU A 197 -3.87 -0.46 -5.72
N ASP A 198 -3.23 -1.54 -5.32
CA ASP A 198 -2.50 -1.61 -4.07
C ASP A 198 -1.15 -0.91 -4.28
N LEU A 199 -1.00 0.29 -3.68
CA LEU A 199 0.23 1.08 -3.75
C LEU A 199 1.24 0.69 -2.66
N GLY A 200 1.02 -0.39 -1.94
CA GLY A 200 1.89 -0.90 -0.89
C GLY A 200 3.27 -1.36 -1.38
N SER A 201 3.52 -1.36 -2.69
CA SER A 201 4.83 -1.64 -3.28
C SER A 201 5.28 -0.56 -4.25
N TRP A 202 6.60 -0.32 -4.31
CA TRP A 202 7.21 0.62 -5.27
C TRP A 202 6.97 0.19 -6.72
N THR A 203 6.93 -1.12 -6.98
CA THR A 203 6.62 -1.66 -8.30
C THR A 203 5.19 -1.29 -8.75
N ALA A 204 4.22 -1.37 -7.85
CA ALA A 204 2.85 -0.98 -8.13
C ALA A 204 2.75 0.55 -8.37
N LEU A 205 3.45 1.35 -7.58
CA LEU A 205 3.50 2.80 -7.74
C LEU A 205 4.08 3.20 -9.10
N THR A 206 5.13 2.54 -9.57
CA THR A 206 5.73 2.82 -10.88
C THR A 206 4.88 2.35 -12.04
N ALA A 207 4.28 1.15 -11.96
CA ALA A 207 3.33 0.67 -12.96
C ALA A 207 2.16 1.64 -13.12
N PHE A 208 1.63 2.14 -12.02
CA PHE A 208 0.58 3.15 -11.99
C PHE A 208 0.99 4.49 -12.64
N HIS A 209 2.24 4.89 -12.47
CA HIS A 209 2.78 6.14 -13.01
C HIS A 209 3.05 6.06 -14.52
N THR A 210 3.37 4.87 -15.01
CA THR A 210 3.67 4.62 -16.43
C THR A 210 2.45 4.25 -17.28
N ASP A 211 1.29 3.95 -16.65
CA ASP A 211 0.06 3.64 -17.37
C ASP A 211 -0.60 4.90 -17.96
N PRO A 212 -0.65 5.06 -19.30
CA PRO A 212 -1.28 6.21 -19.93
C PRO A 212 -2.80 6.29 -19.71
N SER A 213 -3.44 5.17 -19.33
CA SER A 213 -4.89 5.08 -19.10
C SER A 213 -5.26 5.41 -17.65
N SER A 214 -4.29 5.50 -16.73
CA SER A 214 -4.55 5.91 -15.37
C SER A 214 -5.05 7.35 -15.38
N SER A 215 -6.30 7.55 -14.98
CA SER A 215 -6.91 8.89 -14.82
C SER A 215 -6.34 9.67 -13.61
N PHE A 216 -5.34 9.12 -12.97
CA PHE A 216 -4.52 9.80 -12.00
C PHE A 216 -3.44 10.61 -12.72
N SER A 217 -3.79 11.75 -13.17
CA SER A 217 -2.88 12.86 -13.19
C SER A 217 -2.59 13.19 -11.71
N LEU A 218 -1.45 12.78 -11.18
CA LEU A 218 -0.79 13.62 -10.18
C LEU A 218 -0.82 14.99 -10.80
N SER A 219 -1.64 15.87 -10.25
CA SER A 219 -2.04 17.16 -10.78
C SER A 219 -0.95 17.73 -11.68
N GLN A 220 -1.24 17.76 -13.00
CA GLN A 220 -0.35 18.23 -14.02
C GLN A 220 0.89 17.34 -14.27
N ARG A 221 0.74 16.34 -15.14
CA ARG A 221 1.82 16.09 -16.08
C ARG A 221 2.01 17.37 -16.90
N SER A 222 2.70 18.32 -16.37
CA SER A 222 3.49 19.16 -17.23
C SER A 222 4.50 18.23 -17.89
N SER A 223 4.69 18.33 -19.18
CA SER A 223 5.84 17.78 -19.91
C SER A 223 7.19 18.23 -19.30
N GLU A 224 7.17 18.91 -18.21
CA GLU A 224 8.22 19.49 -17.39
C GLU A 224 8.71 18.61 -16.23
N SER A 225 8.11 17.43 -15.97
CA SER A 225 8.55 16.60 -14.84
C SER A 225 9.78 15.74 -15.16
N ARG A 226 10.03 15.45 -16.46
CA ARG A 226 11.20 14.69 -16.89
C ARG A 226 12.42 15.58 -17.02
N ILE A 227 13.46 15.22 -16.27
CA ILE A 227 14.73 15.94 -16.32
C ILE A 227 15.78 15.04 -16.94
N GLU A 228 16.15 15.37 -18.17
CA GLU A 228 17.20 14.66 -18.91
C GLU A 228 18.58 14.92 -18.31
N ARG A 229 19.40 13.87 -18.29
CA ARG A 229 20.78 13.89 -17.81
C ARG A 229 21.66 13.09 -18.80
N PRO A 230 22.97 13.31 -18.84
CA PRO A 230 23.86 12.55 -19.71
C PRO A 230 23.76 11.04 -19.51
N TRP A 231 23.53 10.59 -18.28
CA TRP A 231 23.39 9.17 -17.92
C TRP A 231 22.00 8.58 -18.14
N GLY A 232 20.97 9.38 -18.42
CA GLY A 232 19.60 8.93 -18.57
C GLY A 232 18.63 10.05 -18.25
N PHE A 233 17.64 9.78 -17.40
CA PHE A 233 16.70 10.80 -16.93
C PHE A 233 16.18 10.47 -15.54
N PHE A 234 15.52 11.42 -14.93
CA PHE A 234 14.66 11.17 -13.79
C PHE A 234 13.33 11.94 -13.89
N ASP A 235 12.28 11.32 -13.36
CA ASP A 235 10.97 11.92 -13.19
C ASP A 235 10.72 12.10 -11.68
N VAL A 236 10.27 13.29 -11.24
CA VAL A 236 9.84 13.50 -9.87
C VAL A 236 8.40 12.98 -9.72
N LEU A 237 8.25 11.92 -8.95
CA LEU A 237 6.96 11.25 -8.74
C LEU A 237 6.15 11.92 -7.64
N MET A 238 6.83 12.36 -6.58
CA MET A 238 6.23 13.02 -5.42
C MET A 238 7.23 13.94 -4.75
N GLN A 239 6.75 15.06 -4.21
CA GLN A 239 7.56 15.97 -3.40
C GLN A 239 6.74 16.59 -2.28
N SER A 240 7.31 16.60 -1.08
CA SER A 240 6.81 17.30 0.10
C SER A 240 7.90 18.23 0.66
N SER A 241 7.66 18.83 1.82
CA SER A 241 8.67 19.65 2.51
C SER A 241 9.86 18.83 3.04
N SER A 242 9.70 17.53 3.30
CA SER A 242 10.70 16.68 3.94
C SER A 242 11.04 15.40 3.16
N SER A 243 10.37 15.15 2.03
CA SER A 243 10.61 13.96 1.20
C SER A 243 10.39 14.24 -0.28
N LYS A 244 11.19 13.60 -1.14
CA LYS A 244 11.05 13.59 -2.59
C LYS A 244 11.25 12.17 -3.12
N VAL A 245 10.39 11.75 -4.04
CA VAL A 245 10.49 10.44 -4.69
C VAL A 245 10.74 10.66 -6.18
N LYS A 246 11.73 9.96 -6.72
CA LYS A 246 12.08 10.01 -8.14
C LYS A 246 12.09 8.61 -8.75
N LEU A 247 11.64 8.50 -9.98
CA LEU A 247 11.99 7.40 -10.87
C LEU A 247 13.26 7.81 -11.62
N ILE A 248 14.31 7.04 -11.49
CA ILE A 248 15.58 7.25 -12.20
C ILE A 248 15.77 6.13 -13.22
N GLU A 249 16.01 6.49 -14.48
CA GLU A 249 16.44 5.54 -15.50
C GLU A 249 17.89 5.83 -15.90
N VAL A 250 18.75 4.79 -15.82
CA VAL A 250 20.16 4.86 -16.21
C VAL A 250 20.34 4.02 -17.49
N LYS A 251 20.80 4.67 -18.56
CA LYS A 251 21.08 4.03 -19.84
C LYS A 251 22.15 2.94 -19.69
N ALA A 252 22.17 1.99 -20.60
CA ALA A 252 23.20 0.95 -20.68
C ALA A 252 24.61 1.53 -20.65
N GLY A 253 25.50 0.99 -19.80
CA GLY A 253 26.88 1.41 -19.67
C GLY A 253 27.08 2.79 -19.01
N GLN A 254 26.03 3.43 -18.47
CA GLN A 254 26.13 4.76 -17.87
C GLN A 254 26.13 4.70 -16.34
N LYS A 255 26.63 5.79 -15.71
CA LYS A 255 26.68 5.89 -14.25
C LYS A 255 26.36 7.30 -13.77
N LEU A 256 25.83 7.43 -12.57
CA LEU A 256 25.70 8.68 -11.84
C LEU A 256 27.10 9.14 -11.33
N SER A 257 27.26 10.43 -11.06
CA SER A 257 28.47 10.96 -10.41
C SER A 257 28.76 10.28 -9.08
N LEU A 258 30.02 10.20 -8.70
CA LEU A 258 30.37 9.91 -7.31
C LEU A 258 30.14 11.19 -6.51
N GLN A 259 29.19 11.13 -5.58
CA GLN A 259 28.63 12.31 -4.92
C GLN A 259 28.27 12.05 -3.45
N GLN A 260 27.97 13.11 -2.73
CA GLN A 260 27.41 13.06 -1.38
C GLN A 260 26.41 14.19 -1.15
N HIS A 261 25.55 14.06 -0.13
CA HIS A 261 24.54 15.04 0.26
C HIS A 261 24.68 15.40 1.73
N LYS A 262 24.59 16.68 2.06
CA LYS A 262 24.73 17.16 3.43
C LYS A 262 23.41 17.10 4.21
N TYR A 263 22.29 17.39 3.56
CA TYR A 263 21.01 17.66 4.23
C TYR A 263 20.00 16.55 4.05
N ARG A 264 20.24 15.56 3.18
CA ARG A 264 19.34 14.45 2.91
C ARG A 264 20.01 13.09 2.97
N SER A 265 19.24 12.07 3.29
CA SER A 265 19.54 10.65 3.03
C SER A 265 18.73 10.17 1.83
N GLU A 266 19.19 9.09 1.21
CA GLU A 266 18.50 8.49 0.06
C GLU A 266 18.28 7.00 0.29
N THR A 267 17.15 6.49 -0.16
CA THR A 267 16.92 5.05 -0.28
C THR A 267 16.72 4.72 -1.74
N TRP A 268 17.49 3.80 -2.26
CA TRP A 268 17.37 3.31 -3.63
C TRP A 268 16.75 1.93 -3.63
N HIS A 269 15.79 1.70 -4.52
CA HIS A 269 15.14 0.42 -4.73
C HIS A 269 15.17 0.07 -6.21
N VAL A 270 15.72 -1.11 -6.57
CA VAL A 270 15.83 -1.54 -7.96
C VAL A 270 14.51 -2.12 -8.42
N ILE A 271 13.93 -1.53 -9.49
CA ILE A 271 12.66 -1.98 -10.08
C ILE A 271 12.82 -2.59 -11.48
N LYS A 272 14.01 -2.43 -12.09
CA LYS A 272 14.35 -3.07 -13.38
C LYS A 272 15.86 -3.10 -13.54
N GLY A 273 16.39 -4.24 -14.01
CA GLY A 273 17.83 -4.42 -14.25
C GLY A 273 18.63 -4.71 -12.99
N LYS A 274 19.93 -4.39 -13.03
CA LYS A 274 20.89 -4.58 -11.94
C LYS A 274 21.67 -3.30 -11.72
N ALA A 275 21.84 -2.90 -10.48
CA ALA A 275 22.54 -1.68 -10.11
C ALA A 275 23.88 -2.00 -9.44
N LYS A 276 24.99 -1.55 -10.00
CA LYS A 276 26.27 -1.57 -9.33
C LYS A 276 26.40 -0.33 -8.46
N VAL A 277 26.50 -0.53 -7.15
CA VAL A 277 26.48 0.55 -6.17
C VAL A 277 27.85 0.70 -5.54
N THR A 278 28.32 1.96 -5.47
CA THR A 278 29.41 2.37 -4.60
C THR A 278 28.81 3.10 -3.40
N ARG A 279 29.12 2.67 -2.16
CA ARG A 279 28.69 3.29 -0.91
C ARG A 279 29.87 3.38 0.05
N GLY A 280 30.43 4.57 0.19
CA GLY A 280 31.69 4.78 0.90
C GLY A 280 32.84 4.01 0.23
N LYS A 281 33.40 3.03 0.93
CA LYS A 281 34.45 2.14 0.42
C LYS A 281 33.92 0.82 -0.17
N GLU A 282 32.62 0.53 0.05
CA GLU A 282 31.99 -0.70 -0.40
C GLU A 282 31.54 -0.59 -1.86
N LYS A 283 31.66 -1.70 -2.60
CA LYS A 283 31.09 -1.87 -3.93
C LYS A 283 30.35 -3.18 -3.98
N PHE A 284 29.07 -3.14 -4.37
CA PHE A 284 28.22 -4.31 -4.45
C PHE A 284 27.16 -4.13 -5.55
N THR A 285 26.47 -5.20 -5.88
CA THR A 285 25.40 -5.20 -6.87
C THR A 285 24.06 -5.39 -6.17
N LEU A 286 23.07 -4.62 -6.59
CA LEU A 286 21.67 -4.79 -6.22
C LEU A 286 20.93 -5.44 -7.39
N GLU A 287 20.18 -6.47 -7.10
CA GLU A 287 19.28 -7.17 -8.04
C GLU A 287 17.88 -6.54 -7.99
N LEU A 288 17.00 -6.98 -8.89
CA LEU A 288 15.60 -6.59 -8.89
C LEU A 288 14.94 -6.85 -7.52
N GLY A 289 14.34 -5.83 -6.92
CA GLY A 289 13.70 -5.89 -5.61
C GLY A 289 14.60 -5.56 -4.43
N ASP A 290 15.92 -5.46 -4.64
CA ASP A 290 16.85 -5.07 -3.58
C ASP A 290 16.78 -3.55 -3.30
N SER A 291 17.18 -3.19 -2.07
CA SER A 291 17.25 -1.79 -1.64
C SER A 291 18.54 -1.49 -0.90
N VAL A 292 18.95 -0.22 -0.94
CA VAL A 292 20.07 0.30 -0.17
C VAL A 292 19.72 1.66 0.42
N ILE A 293 20.18 1.93 1.63
CA ILE A 293 20.11 3.23 2.28
C ILE A 293 21.47 3.91 2.15
N ILE A 294 21.45 5.17 1.73
CA ILE A 294 22.59 6.08 1.65
C ILE A 294 22.35 7.17 2.71
N GLU A 295 23.22 7.20 3.69
CA GLU A 295 23.12 8.16 4.79
C GLU A 295 23.63 9.55 4.37
N LYS A 296 23.26 10.59 5.16
CA LYS A 296 23.83 11.95 4.99
C LYS A 296 25.35 11.90 5.01
N ASN A 297 25.99 12.68 4.14
CA ASN A 297 27.45 12.76 3.96
C ASN A 297 28.13 11.46 3.49
N GLN A 298 27.37 10.44 3.15
CA GLN A 298 27.93 9.19 2.62
C GLN A 298 28.22 9.33 1.13
N ILE A 299 29.47 9.07 0.74
CA ILE A 299 29.89 9.07 -0.66
C ILE A 299 29.24 7.88 -1.38
N HIS A 300 28.62 8.14 -2.52
CA HIS A 300 27.90 7.09 -3.26
C HIS A 300 27.86 7.35 -4.76
N SER A 301 27.66 6.29 -5.52
CA SER A 301 27.39 6.30 -6.97
C SER A 301 26.62 5.08 -7.38
N LEU A 302 25.89 5.18 -8.49
CA LEU A 302 25.13 4.11 -9.11
C LEU A 302 25.56 3.95 -10.56
N GLU A 303 25.86 2.73 -10.97
CA GLU A 303 26.31 2.36 -12.33
C GLU A 303 25.41 1.28 -12.90
N ASN A 304 25.00 1.45 -14.15
CA ASN A 304 24.40 0.42 -14.97
C ASN A 304 25.47 -0.20 -15.88
N SER A 305 25.95 -1.38 -15.52
CA SER A 305 26.95 -2.12 -16.34
C SER A 305 26.32 -3.13 -17.32
N GLU A 306 24.98 -3.19 -17.40
CA GLU A 306 24.24 -4.08 -18.30
C GLU A 306 23.95 -3.39 -19.64
N ASP A 307 23.55 -4.18 -20.63
CA ASP A 307 23.19 -3.71 -21.99
C ASP A 307 21.74 -3.18 -22.09
N ALA A 308 20.94 -3.32 -21.02
CA ALA A 308 19.56 -2.85 -20.93
C ALA A 308 19.45 -1.69 -19.92
N PRO A 309 18.42 -0.80 -20.04
CA PRO A 309 18.21 0.26 -19.07
C PRO A 309 17.96 -0.26 -17.65
N LEU A 310 18.60 0.36 -16.67
CA LEU A 310 18.35 0.18 -15.23
C LEU A 310 17.30 1.19 -14.78
N GLN A 311 16.34 0.78 -13.98
CA GLN A 311 15.39 1.68 -13.31
C GLN A 311 15.43 1.47 -11.79
N ILE A 312 15.48 2.56 -11.06
CA ILE A 312 15.40 2.59 -9.61
C ILE A 312 14.35 3.62 -9.15
N ILE A 313 13.79 3.37 -7.98
CA ILE A 313 13.09 4.40 -7.19
C ILE A 313 14.08 4.97 -6.18
N GLU A 314 14.25 6.29 -6.21
CA GLU A 314 15.01 7.05 -5.24
C GLU A 314 14.05 7.79 -4.31
N ILE A 315 14.17 7.55 -3.01
CA ILE A 315 13.46 8.27 -1.97
C ILE A 315 14.46 9.15 -1.24
N GLN A 316 14.29 10.44 -1.34
CA GLN A 316 15.07 11.43 -0.59
C GLN A 316 14.32 11.85 0.66
N THR A 317 14.98 11.87 1.80
CA THR A 317 14.40 12.33 3.07
C THR A 317 15.37 13.27 3.76
N GLY A 318 14.90 14.46 4.14
CA GLY A 318 15.76 15.45 4.77
C GLY A 318 15.13 16.82 4.94
N GLU A 319 15.89 17.72 5.52
CA GLU A 319 15.49 19.11 5.76
C GLU A 319 15.56 19.96 4.50
N TYR A 320 16.41 19.56 3.54
CA TYR A 320 16.60 20.22 2.27
C TYR A 320 16.76 19.19 1.14
N LEU A 321 16.01 19.36 0.05
CA LEU A 321 15.90 18.40 -1.06
C LEU A 321 16.26 19.04 -2.42
N GLY A 322 16.97 20.17 -2.42
CA GLY A 322 17.43 20.86 -3.62
C GLY A 322 18.53 20.08 -4.35
N GLU A 323 18.64 20.25 -5.66
CA GLU A 323 19.69 19.62 -6.47
C GLU A 323 21.09 20.24 -6.23
N ASP A 324 21.14 21.41 -5.62
CA ASP A 324 22.35 22.12 -5.18
C ASP A 324 22.97 21.52 -3.89
N ASP A 325 22.29 20.59 -3.20
CA ASP A 325 22.87 19.77 -2.12
C ASP A 325 23.81 18.66 -2.65
N ILE A 326 23.97 18.55 -3.98
CA ILE A 326 24.83 17.53 -4.59
C ILE A 326 26.29 18.01 -4.61
N VAL A 327 27.14 17.44 -3.74
CA VAL A 327 28.59 17.62 -3.82
C VAL A 327 29.19 16.50 -4.67
N ARG A 328 29.61 16.83 -5.90
CA ARG A 328 30.21 15.87 -6.84
C ARG A 328 31.69 15.75 -6.61
N ILE A 329 32.15 14.53 -6.34
CA ILE A 329 33.58 14.19 -6.11
C ILE A 329 34.23 13.79 -7.44
N GLU A 330 33.55 12.90 -8.19
CA GLU A 330 33.93 12.49 -9.53
C GLU A 330 32.72 12.50 -10.45
N ASP A 331 32.89 13.04 -11.65
CA ASP A 331 31.83 13.07 -12.66
C ASP A 331 32.44 12.93 -14.07
N ILE A 332 32.11 11.83 -14.75
CA ILE A 332 32.61 11.53 -16.10
C ILE A 332 32.07 12.48 -17.19
N TYR A 333 31.06 13.28 -16.86
CA TYR A 333 30.38 14.22 -17.76
C TYR A 333 30.86 15.66 -17.57
N GLY A 334 31.90 15.88 -16.77
CA GLY A 334 32.53 17.19 -16.60
C GLY A 334 31.77 18.21 -15.73
N ARG A 335 30.83 17.74 -14.87
CA ARG A 335 30.03 18.59 -13.97
C ARG A 335 30.62 18.69 -12.55
N ALA A 336 31.77 18.10 -12.28
CA ALA A 336 32.44 18.21 -10.99
C ALA A 336 32.85 19.70 -10.75
N GLY A 337 32.50 20.24 -9.56
CA GLY A 337 32.74 21.63 -9.21
C GLY A 337 31.72 22.65 -9.76
N LEU A 338 30.69 22.23 -10.51
CA LEU A 338 29.56 23.07 -10.87
C LEU A 338 28.47 22.91 -9.83
N HIS A 339 28.04 24.01 -9.20
CA HIS A 339 26.93 24.11 -8.23
C HIS A 339 25.65 24.46 -8.93
#